data_b57821e8c357072da8ed179fac9a856c
#
_entry.id   b57821e8c357072da8ed179fac9a856c
#
_cell.length_a   1.000
_cell.length_b   1.000
_cell.length_c   1.000
_cell.angle_alpha   90.00
_cell.angle_beta   90.00
_cell.angle_gamma   90.00
#
_symmetry.space_group_name_H-M   'P 1'
#
loop_
_entity.id
_entity.type
_entity.pdbx_description
1 polymer ?
#
loop_
_entity_poly.entity_id
_entity_poly.type
_entity_poly.pdbx_seq_one_letter_code
_entity_poly.pdbx_strand_id
1 'polypeptide(L)'
;GRETGLIARMVNGNLGKVGADVNFAVCVNIGNDIKQMRYRLTESEIDRYLFFGEKFSQAVERGMLEIKQGATEREVAGRISALLWAEGIEPVGLTVTSDQRIFTCRQAMPTAHKIERCVMASVIARYKGLLATITRMRYFGRPTDRLQRQYQDNVTIECQMILATKPGIPAVEGMNAGLAAYTELGYKDEWRVINLGGAMGYKPRDFIVTPQTTEIVADNQAYCWNPSITGTRTEDGFIATTKGPLMITKPVLYPQLVFEHNGIKLVRPGLYSD
;
A
#
# COMPACT_ATOMS: atom_id res chain seq x y z
N GLY A 1 -26.63 21.28 17.64
CA GLY A 1 -27.97 21.17 18.00
C GLY A 1 -28.34 19.99 18.88
N ARG A 2 -29.12 19.05 18.40
CA ARG A 2 -29.65 17.93 19.21
C ARG A 2 -28.57 17.03 19.82
N GLU A 3 -27.53 16.73 19.08
CA GLU A 3 -26.43 15.86 19.50
C GLU A 3 -25.63 16.45 20.66
N THR A 4 -25.28 17.74 20.59
CA THR A 4 -24.57 18.45 21.67
C THR A 4 -25.39 18.44 22.96
N GLY A 5 -26.72 18.65 22.85
CA GLY A 5 -27.63 18.62 24.00
C GLY A 5 -27.81 17.24 24.61
N LEU A 6 -27.73 16.17 23.79
CA LEU A 6 -27.76 14.79 24.26
C LEU A 6 -26.49 14.43 25.03
N ILE A 7 -25.32 14.73 24.44
CA ILE A 7 -24.02 14.47 25.09
C ILE A 7 -23.90 15.28 26.37
N ALA A 8 -24.27 16.57 26.36
CA ALA A 8 -24.24 17.40 27.56
C ALA A 8 -25.06 16.79 28.71
N ARG A 9 -26.24 16.22 28.44
CA ARG A 9 -27.05 15.50 29.43
C ARG A 9 -26.34 14.24 29.97
N MET A 10 -25.72 13.45 29.10
CA MET A 10 -25.00 12.23 29.49
C MET A 10 -23.80 12.50 30.39
N VAL A 11 -23.17 13.69 30.28
CA VAL A 11 -21.99 14.07 31.07
C VAL A 11 -22.27 15.20 32.07
N ASN A 12 -23.53 15.38 32.46
CA ASN A 12 -23.98 16.42 33.41
C ASN A 12 -23.44 17.83 33.07
N GLY A 13 -23.48 18.20 31.80
CA GLY A 13 -23.01 19.50 31.32
C GLY A 13 -21.51 19.65 31.14
N ASN A 14 -20.70 18.66 31.55
CA ASN A 14 -19.24 18.76 31.55
C ASN A 14 -18.60 18.32 30.20
N LEU A 15 -18.95 19.02 29.12
CA LEU A 15 -18.47 18.71 27.76
C LEU A 15 -16.94 18.84 27.63
N GLY A 16 -16.28 19.67 28.45
CA GLY A 16 -14.82 19.79 28.44
C GLY A 16 -14.06 18.55 28.92
N LYS A 17 -14.77 17.55 29.50
CA LYS A 17 -14.22 16.23 29.84
C LYS A 17 -14.53 15.16 28.81
N VAL A 18 -15.19 15.53 27.71
CA VAL A 18 -15.51 14.62 26.62
C VAL A 18 -14.51 14.78 25.50
N GLY A 19 -13.83 13.69 25.15
CA GLY A 19 -12.99 13.64 23.95
C GLY A 19 -13.79 13.28 22.72
N ALA A 20 -13.45 13.89 21.58
CA ALA A 20 -13.99 13.54 20.27
C ALA A 20 -12.84 13.38 19.28
N ASP A 21 -12.97 12.45 18.33
CA ASP A 21 -11.97 12.20 17.28
C ASP A 21 -12.04 13.18 16.11
N VAL A 22 -13.04 14.08 16.17
CA VAL A 22 -13.25 15.21 15.24
C VAL A 22 -13.52 16.47 16.03
N ASN A 23 -13.44 17.62 15.38
CA ASN A 23 -13.87 18.89 15.99
C ASN A 23 -15.39 18.85 16.18
N PHE A 24 -15.83 18.68 17.42
CA PHE A 24 -17.23 18.60 17.77
C PHE A 24 -17.55 19.48 18.98
N ALA A 25 -18.37 20.51 18.76
CA ALA A 25 -18.80 21.45 19.78
C ALA A 25 -17.62 21.94 20.67
N VAL A 26 -17.76 21.82 22.00
CA VAL A 26 -16.74 22.22 23.00
C VAL A 26 -15.95 21.00 23.54
N CYS A 27 -16.07 19.84 22.88
CA CYS A 27 -15.33 18.65 23.28
C CYS A 27 -13.84 18.81 22.95
N VAL A 28 -13.01 18.15 23.75
CA VAL A 28 -11.56 18.10 23.48
C VAL A 28 -11.31 17.23 22.26
N ASN A 29 -10.62 17.75 21.25
CA ASN A 29 -10.24 16.95 20.10
C ASN A 29 -9.07 16.02 20.48
N ILE A 30 -9.34 14.71 20.56
CA ILE A 30 -8.38 13.64 20.85
C ILE A 30 -8.11 12.75 19.62
N GLY A 31 -8.45 13.22 18.43
CA GLY A 31 -8.28 12.45 17.20
C GLY A 31 -6.85 12.01 16.94
N ASN A 32 -5.87 12.86 17.29
CA ASN A 32 -4.46 12.51 17.17
C ASN A 32 -4.02 11.45 18.20
N ASP A 33 -4.51 11.52 19.43
CA ASP A 33 -4.21 10.53 20.47
C ASP A 33 -4.77 9.15 20.07
N ILE A 34 -6.03 9.11 19.61
CA ILE A 34 -6.66 7.89 19.10
C ILE A 34 -5.89 7.33 17.89
N LYS A 35 -5.41 8.20 17.00
CA LYS A 35 -4.59 7.82 15.86
C LYS A 35 -3.29 7.16 16.30
N GLN A 36 -2.58 7.76 17.24
CA GLN A 36 -1.31 7.23 17.77
C GLN A 36 -1.48 5.90 18.52
N MET A 37 -2.57 5.74 19.28
CA MET A 37 -2.89 4.46 19.95
C MET A 37 -3.03 3.29 18.98
N ARG A 38 -3.41 3.54 17.72
CA ARG A 38 -3.58 2.52 16.66
C ARG A 38 -2.31 2.25 15.86
N TYR A 39 -1.23 3.00 16.06
CA TYR A 39 0.00 2.79 15.31
C TYR A 39 0.65 1.46 15.64
N ARG A 40 0.68 1.11 16.92
CA ARG A 40 1.27 -0.13 17.39
C ARG A 40 0.25 -1.26 17.32
N LEU A 41 0.49 -2.21 16.42
CA LEU A 41 -0.35 -3.39 16.28
C LEU A 41 -0.13 -4.35 17.45
N THR A 42 -1.22 -4.97 17.91
CA THR A 42 -1.19 -6.10 18.84
C THR A 42 -0.78 -7.39 18.12
N GLU A 43 -0.38 -8.42 18.85
CA GLU A 43 -0.04 -9.72 18.27
C GLU A 43 -1.20 -10.29 17.44
N SER A 44 -2.44 -10.20 17.94
CA SER A 44 -3.62 -10.67 17.20
C SER A 44 -3.91 -9.88 15.92
N GLU A 45 -3.52 -8.61 15.86
CA GLU A 45 -3.62 -7.80 14.62
C GLU A 45 -2.51 -8.17 13.64
N ILE A 46 -1.31 -8.47 14.13
CA ILE A 46 -0.21 -8.97 13.31
C ILE A 46 -0.59 -10.30 12.67
N ASP A 47 -1.08 -11.27 13.44
CA ASP A 47 -1.54 -12.57 12.93
C ASP A 47 -2.64 -12.39 11.88
N ARG A 48 -3.59 -11.48 12.15
CA ARG A 48 -4.65 -11.15 11.20
C ARG A 48 -4.10 -10.54 9.92
N TYR A 49 -3.10 -9.67 10.01
CA TYR A 49 -2.44 -9.08 8.85
C TYR A 49 -1.70 -10.13 8.00
N LEU A 50 -1.01 -11.08 8.63
CA LEU A 50 -0.29 -12.13 7.89
C LEU A 50 -1.27 -13.06 7.17
N PHE A 51 -2.35 -13.48 7.83
CA PHE A 51 -3.42 -14.25 7.20
C PHE A 51 -4.08 -13.48 6.05
N PHE A 52 -4.46 -12.22 6.32
CA PHE A 52 -5.08 -11.35 5.33
C PHE A 52 -4.17 -11.13 4.12
N GLY A 53 -2.90 -10.80 4.36
CA GLY A 53 -1.94 -10.49 3.31
C GLY A 53 -1.68 -11.66 2.36
N GLU A 54 -1.64 -12.88 2.87
CA GLU A 54 -1.50 -14.09 2.06
C GLU A 54 -2.71 -14.30 1.15
N LYS A 55 -3.92 -14.26 1.72
CA LYS A 55 -5.17 -14.40 0.98
C LYS A 55 -5.37 -13.28 -0.04
N PHE A 56 -5.04 -12.06 0.35
CA PHE A 56 -5.11 -10.88 -0.50
C PHE A 56 -4.16 -10.97 -1.70
N SER A 57 -2.90 -11.33 -1.44
CA SER A 57 -1.91 -11.52 -2.51
C SER A 57 -2.36 -12.61 -3.50
N GLN A 58 -2.80 -13.76 -2.97
CA GLN A 58 -3.27 -14.87 -3.80
C GLN A 58 -4.48 -14.48 -4.66
N ALA A 59 -5.47 -13.79 -4.09
CA ALA A 59 -6.68 -13.39 -4.82
C ALA A 59 -6.36 -12.38 -5.94
N VAL A 60 -5.51 -11.37 -5.67
CA VAL A 60 -5.11 -10.38 -6.67
C VAL A 60 -4.28 -11.02 -7.77
N GLU A 61 -3.26 -11.80 -7.41
CA GLU A 61 -2.39 -12.48 -8.37
C GLU A 61 -3.17 -13.46 -9.25
N ARG A 62 -4.05 -14.27 -8.64
CA ARG A 62 -4.95 -15.17 -9.38
C ARG A 62 -5.86 -14.39 -10.34
N GLY A 63 -6.44 -13.28 -9.88
CA GLY A 63 -7.28 -12.40 -10.72
C GLY A 63 -6.51 -11.88 -11.93
N MET A 64 -5.25 -11.49 -11.74
CA MET A 64 -4.38 -11.05 -12.83
C MET A 64 -3.99 -12.19 -13.78
N LEU A 65 -3.75 -13.40 -13.27
CA LEU A 65 -3.35 -14.57 -14.08
C LEU A 65 -4.50 -15.16 -14.91
N GLU A 66 -5.72 -15.04 -14.45
CA GLU A 66 -6.89 -15.56 -15.17
C GLU A 66 -7.38 -14.65 -16.31
N ILE A 67 -6.87 -13.42 -16.40
CA ILE A 67 -7.20 -12.49 -17.48
C ILE A 67 -6.55 -12.93 -18.79
N LYS A 68 -7.28 -12.80 -19.89
CA LYS A 68 -6.75 -13.01 -21.24
C LYS A 68 -6.40 -11.68 -21.90
N GLN A 69 -5.44 -11.69 -22.80
CA GLN A 69 -5.17 -10.57 -23.68
C GLN A 69 -6.46 -10.18 -24.45
N GLY A 70 -6.74 -8.89 -24.56
CA GLY A 70 -7.98 -8.37 -25.13
C GLY A 70 -9.12 -8.17 -24.13
N ALA A 71 -8.99 -8.65 -22.87
CA ALA A 71 -9.92 -8.29 -21.80
C ALA A 71 -9.85 -6.78 -21.51
N THR A 72 -10.92 -6.21 -20.99
CA THR A 72 -10.96 -4.81 -20.61
C THR A 72 -10.42 -4.59 -19.18
N GLU A 73 -9.99 -3.37 -18.88
CA GLU A 73 -9.58 -2.99 -17.51
C GLU A 73 -10.71 -3.24 -16.50
N ARG A 74 -11.99 -3.06 -16.91
CA ARG A 74 -13.17 -3.35 -16.07
C ARG A 74 -13.33 -4.84 -15.76
N GLU A 75 -13.05 -5.72 -16.72
CA GLU A 75 -13.07 -7.17 -16.50
C GLU A 75 -11.99 -7.60 -15.53
N VAL A 76 -10.78 -7.01 -15.59
CA VAL A 76 -9.72 -7.22 -14.59
C VAL A 76 -10.21 -6.82 -13.20
N ALA A 77 -10.76 -5.61 -13.08
CA ALA A 77 -11.27 -5.10 -11.81
C ALA A 77 -12.40 -5.99 -11.25
N GLY A 78 -13.34 -6.39 -12.10
CA GLY A 78 -14.43 -7.29 -11.73
C GLY A 78 -13.93 -8.65 -11.26
N ARG A 79 -12.94 -9.23 -11.94
CA ARG A 79 -12.37 -10.52 -11.59
C ARG A 79 -11.63 -10.48 -10.24
N ILE A 80 -10.77 -9.49 -10.03
CA ILE A 80 -10.08 -9.30 -8.75
C ILE A 80 -11.09 -9.11 -7.62
N SER A 81 -12.10 -8.25 -7.82
CA SER A 81 -13.15 -7.99 -6.82
C SER A 81 -13.92 -9.25 -6.45
N ALA A 82 -14.30 -10.08 -7.43
CA ALA A 82 -15.01 -11.33 -7.18
C ALA A 82 -14.19 -12.31 -6.32
N LEU A 83 -12.89 -12.43 -6.61
CA LEU A 83 -11.98 -13.29 -5.85
C LEU A 83 -11.76 -12.78 -4.42
N LEU A 84 -11.68 -11.47 -4.22
CA LEU A 84 -11.55 -10.86 -2.90
C LEU A 84 -12.80 -11.09 -2.06
N TRP A 85 -14.00 -10.84 -2.61
CA TRP A 85 -15.25 -11.10 -1.92
C TRP A 85 -15.45 -12.57 -1.57
N ALA A 86 -14.98 -13.50 -2.40
CA ALA A 86 -15.03 -14.94 -2.09
C ALA A 86 -14.22 -15.30 -0.83
N GLU A 87 -13.17 -14.54 -0.52
CA GLU A 87 -12.36 -14.70 0.71
C GLU A 87 -12.84 -13.81 1.86
N GLY A 88 -13.99 -13.12 1.72
CA GLY A 88 -14.49 -12.18 2.73
C GLY A 88 -13.63 -10.92 2.87
N ILE A 89 -12.87 -10.58 1.84
CA ILE A 89 -12.03 -9.39 1.76
C ILE A 89 -12.75 -8.32 0.93
N GLU A 90 -12.94 -7.14 1.52
CA GLU A 90 -13.61 -6.01 0.87
C GLU A 90 -12.62 -5.23 -0.02
N PRO A 91 -12.83 -5.12 -1.34
CA PRO A 91 -12.10 -4.18 -2.16
C PRO A 91 -12.56 -2.74 -1.88
N VAL A 92 -11.71 -1.95 -1.22
CA VAL A 92 -12.00 -0.56 -0.84
C VAL A 92 -11.61 0.43 -1.94
N GLY A 93 -10.52 0.13 -2.63
CA GLY A 93 -10.05 0.91 -3.77
C GLY A 93 -9.37 0.00 -4.78
N LEU A 94 -9.68 0.18 -6.05
CA LEU A 94 -9.11 -0.61 -7.12
C LEU A 94 -8.91 0.26 -8.36
N THR A 95 -7.67 0.37 -8.79
CA THR A 95 -7.28 1.02 -10.04
C THR A 95 -6.70 -0.02 -10.98
N VAL A 96 -7.10 0.05 -12.24
CA VAL A 96 -6.52 -0.78 -13.31
C VAL A 96 -6.19 0.13 -14.48
N THR A 97 -4.95 0.04 -14.93
CA THR A 97 -4.47 0.73 -16.12
C THR A 97 -3.73 -0.25 -17.03
N SER A 98 -3.80 -0.02 -18.31
CA SER A 98 -3.13 -0.86 -19.28
C SER A 98 -2.44 -0.07 -20.39
N ASP A 99 -1.42 -0.67 -20.96
CA ASP A 99 -0.68 -0.20 -22.12
C ASP A 99 -0.24 1.27 -21.98
N GLN A 100 -0.58 2.13 -22.94
CA GLN A 100 -0.20 3.54 -22.93
C GLN A 100 -0.75 4.30 -21.73
N ARG A 101 -1.88 3.87 -21.14
CA ARG A 101 -2.45 4.52 -19.97
C ARG A 101 -1.57 4.38 -18.71
N ILE A 102 -0.73 3.34 -18.61
CA ILE A 102 0.23 3.18 -17.50
C ILE A 102 1.23 4.35 -17.50
N PHE A 103 1.58 4.88 -18.65
CA PHE A 103 2.54 5.99 -18.78
C PHE A 103 1.92 7.36 -18.53
N THR A 104 0.61 7.51 -18.71
CA THR A 104 -0.09 8.79 -18.60
C THR A 104 -0.93 8.97 -17.35
N CYS A 105 -1.34 7.88 -16.71
CA CYS A 105 -2.24 7.88 -15.57
C CYS A 105 -1.66 7.05 -14.41
N ARG A 106 -1.20 7.70 -13.35
CA ARG A 106 -0.65 7.02 -12.17
C ARG A 106 -1.71 6.30 -11.32
N GLN A 107 -2.91 6.85 -11.27
CA GLN A 107 -4.07 6.27 -10.60
C GLN A 107 -5.29 6.54 -11.46
N ALA A 108 -5.84 5.52 -12.08
CA ALA A 108 -6.97 5.67 -12.97
C ALA A 108 -8.04 4.62 -12.71
N MET A 109 -9.28 5.05 -12.80
CA MET A 109 -10.43 4.14 -12.78
C MET A 109 -10.38 3.21 -13.98
N PRO A 110 -10.78 1.93 -13.80
CA PRO A 110 -10.85 0.96 -14.90
C PRO A 110 -11.81 1.41 -16.00
N THR A 111 -11.39 1.29 -17.24
CA THR A 111 -12.18 1.67 -18.43
C THR A 111 -12.53 0.45 -19.28
N ALA A 112 -13.20 0.70 -20.41
CA ALA A 112 -13.44 -0.32 -21.44
C ALA A 112 -12.23 -0.52 -22.38
N HIS A 113 -11.08 0.10 -22.08
CA HIS A 113 -9.85 -0.12 -22.85
C HIS A 113 -9.47 -1.61 -22.81
N LYS A 114 -9.20 -2.17 -23.98
CA LYS A 114 -8.78 -3.57 -24.15
C LYS A 114 -7.27 -3.68 -24.00
N ILE A 115 -6.85 -4.57 -23.15
CA ILE A 115 -5.44 -4.80 -22.83
C ILE A 115 -4.74 -5.41 -24.07
N GLU A 116 -3.73 -4.73 -24.56
CA GLU A 116 -2.92 -5.20 -25.67
C GLU A 116 -1.69 -5.97 -25.20
N ARG A 117 -0.93 -5.41 -24.24
CA ARG A 117 0.33 -6.01 -23.79
C ARG A 117 0.55 -5.97 -22.29
N CYS A 118 0.28 -4.86 -21.64
CA CYS A 118 0.63 -4.67 -20.24
C CYS A 118 -0.57 -4.21 -19.43
N VAL A 119 -0.74 -4.78 -18.26
CA VAL A 119 -1.76 -4.34 -17.30
C VAL A 119 -1.17 -4.21 -15.91
N MET A 120 -1.57 -3.18 -15.21
CA MET A 120 -1.22 -2.89 -13.82
C MET A 120 -2.50 -2.73 -13.00
N ALA A 121 -2.61 -3.47 -11.91
CA ALA A 121 -3.67 -3.34 -10.92
C ALA A 121 -3.09 -2.93 -9.57
N SER A 122 -3.62 -1.85 -8.99
CA SER A 122 -3.34 -1.44 -7.61
C SER A 122 -4.63 -1.56 -6.80
N VAL A 123 -4.56 -2.29 -5.70
CA VAL A 123 -5.73 -2.66 -4.91
C VAL A 123 -5.51 -2.27 -3.45
N ILE A 124 -6.51 -1.61 -2.89
CA ILE A 124 -6.64 -1.38 -1.44
C ILE A 124 -7.77 -2.28 -0.97
N ALA A 125 -7.51 -3.14 -0.01
CA ALA A 125 -8.52 -4.05 0.51
C ALA A 125 -8.60 -3.99 2.04
N ARG A 126 -9.77 -4.36 2.57
CA ARG A 126 -10.06 -4.40 4.01
C ARG A 126 -10.44 -5.80 4.44
N TYR A 127 -9.86 -6.22 5.57
CA TYR A 127 -10.25 -7.46 6.25
C TYR A 127 -10.35 -7.23 7.75
N LYS A 128 -11.55 -7.42 8.31
CA LYS A 128 -11.84 -7.22 9.75
C LYS A 128 -11.25 -5.92 10.30
N GLY A 129 -11.44 -4.82 9.57
CA GLY A 129 -11.01 -3.47 9.94
C GLY A 129 -9.62 -3.09 9.43
N LEU A 130 -8.68 -4.02 9.31
CA LEU A 130 -7.32 -3.75 8.81
C LEU A 130 -7.32 -3.57 7.29
N LEU A 131 -6.52 -2.61 6.80
CA LEU A 131 -6.34 -2.36 5.37
C LEU A 131 -4.92 -2.71 4.94
N ALA A 132 -4.81 -3.26 3.74
CA ALA A 132 -3.55 -3.46 3.06
C ALA A 132 -3.65 -3.01 1.60
N THR A 133 -2.50 -2.77 1.00
CA THR A 133 -2.39 -2.33 -0.39
C THR A 133 -1.41 -3.22 -1.14
N ILE A 134 -1.66 -3.43 -2.41
CA ILE A 134 -0.85 -4.27 -3.29
C ILE A 134 -0.90 -3.73 -4.72
N THR A 135 0.23 -3.74 -5.42
CA THR A 135 0.27 -3.50 -6.86
C THR A 135 0.89 -4.70 -7.56
N ARG A 136 0.26 -5.14 -8.66
CA ARG A 136 0.78 -6.20 -9.51
C ARG A 136 0.73 -5.77 -10.97
N MET A 137 1.75 -6.20 -11.72
CA MET A 137 1.84 -5.97 -13.16
C MET A 137 1.95 -7.29 -13.91
N ARG A 138 1.26 -7.39 -15.05
CA ARG A 138 1.38 -8.52 -15.97
C ARG A 138 1.65 -8.00 -17.39
N TYR A 139 2.53 -8.69 -18.11
CA TYR A 139 2.84 -8.44 -19.49
C TYR A 139 2.50 -9.67 -20.34
N PHE A 140 1.72 -9.49 -21.41
CA PHE A 140 1.36 -10.55 -22.34
C PHE A 140 2.48 -10.67 -23.41
N GLY A 141 3.14 -11.82 -23.41
CA GLY A 141 4.32 -12.08 -24.24
C GLY A 141 5.62 -11.64 -23.54
N ARG A 142 6.68 -11.46 -24.32
CA ARG A 142 8.00 -11.10 -23.80
C ARG A 142 8.13 -9.60 -23.58
N PRO A 143 8.33 -9.14 -22.33
CA PRO A 143 8.58 -7.72 -22.05
C PRO A 143 9.96 -7.30 -22.60
N THR A 144 10.11 -6.02 -22.92
CA THR A 144 11.40 -5.47 -23.33
C THR A 144 12.40 -5.50 -22.17
N ASP A 145 13.69 -5.64 -22.46
CA ASP A 145 14.76 -5.59 -21.46
C ASP A 145 14.74 -4.27 -20.68
N ARG A 146 14.34 -3.17 -21.33
CA ARG A 146 14.14 -1.87 -20.67
C ARG A 146 13.05 -1.94 -19.62
N LEU A 147 11.88 -2.51 -19.91
CA LEU A 147 10.76 -2.62 -18.98
C LEU A 147 11.15 -3.54 -17.80
N GLN A 148 11.83 -4.65 -18.06
CA GLN A 148 12.30 -5.57 -17.02
C GLN A 148 13.26 -4.88 -16.06
N ARG A 149 14.28 -4.18 -16.57
CA ARG A 149 15.24 -3.41 -15.75
C ARG A 149 14.53 -2.34 -14.93
N GLN A 150 13.66 -1.54 -15.57
CA GLN A 150 12.91 -0.49 -14.90
C GLN A 150 12.02 -1.04 -13.77
N TYR A 151 11.41 -2.21 -13.97
CA TYR A 151 10.63 -2.86 -12.92
C TYR A 151 11.52 -3.33 -11.75
N GLN A 152 12.69 -3.91 -12.03
CA GLN A 152 13.67 -4.30 -11.02
C GLN A 152 14.20 -3.09 -10.26
N ASP A 153 14.51 -1.99 -10.95
CA ASP A 153 14.92 -0.73 -10.34
C ASP A 153 13.84 -0.20 -9.38
N ASN A 154 12.58 -0.27 -9.80
CA ASN A 154 11.45 0.13 -8.95
C ASN A 154 11.30 -0.76 -7.70
N VAL A 155 11.50 -2.07 -7.82
CA VAL A 155 11.57 -3.01 -6.68
C VAL A 155 12.73 -2.66 -5.75
N THR A 156 13.89 -2.31 -6.30
CA THR A 156 15.07 -1.88 -5.52
C THR A 156 14.76 -0.64 -4.70
N ILE A 157 14.13 0.37 -5.30
CA ILE A 157 13.70 1.60 -4.61
C ILE A 157 12.78 1.24 -3.44
N GLU A 158 11.75 0.42 -3.67
CA GLU A 158 10.83 0.01 -2.62
C GLU A 158 11.54 -0.74 -1.48
N CYS A 159 12.45 -1.65 -1.81
CA CYS A 159 13.22 -2.39 -0.80
C CYS A 159 14.09 -1.48 0.06
N GLN A 160 14.74 -0.47 -0.51
CA GLN A 160 15.50 0.52 0.25
C GLN A 160 14.61 1.32 1.21
N MET A 161 13.42 1.72 0.76
CA MET A 161 12.42 2.39 1.60
C MET A 161 11.98 1.50 2.76
N ILE A 162 11.67 0.23 2.49
CA ILE A 162 11.26 -0.76 3.50
C ILE A 162 12.36 -0.93 4.55
N LEU A 163 13.61 -1.13 4.13
CA LEU A 163 14.74 -1.39 5.02
C LEU A 163 15.11 -0.18 5.89
N ALA A 164 14.87 1.03 5.42
CA ALA A 164 15.11 2.27 6.16
C ALA A 164 13.97 2.61 7.15
N THR A 165 12.80 1.99 7.00
CA THR A 165 11.64 2.20 7.90
C THR A 165 11.80 1.31 9.14
N LYS A 166 12.40 1.84 10.19
CA LYS A 166 12.75 1.08 11.41
C LYS A 166 12.12 1.71 12.64
N PRO A 167 11.67 0.93 13.63
CA PRO A 167 11.20 1.45 14.90
C PRO A 167 12.22 2.39 15.55
N GLY A 168 11.73 3.51 16.08
CA GLY A 168 12.56 4.54 16.73
C GLY A 168 13.22 5.54 15.78
N ILE A 169 13.12 5.33 14.46
CA ILE A 169 13.67 6.23 13.43
C ILE A 169 12.54 7.09 12.85
N PRO A 170 12.79 8.36 12.46
CA PRO A 170 11.81 9.17 11.76
C PRO A 170 11.30 8.49 10.48
N ALA A 171 9.98 8.49 10.25
CA ALA A 171 9.38 7.83 9.08
C ALA A 171 9.89 8.42 7.75
N VAL A 172 10.31 9.68 7.76
CA VAL A 172 10.90 10.36 6.60
C VAL A 172 12.19 9.69 6.11
N GLU A 173 12.91 8.95 6.95
CA GLU A 173 14.13 8.25 6.53
C GLU A 173 13.84 7.12 5.54
N GLY A 174 12.66 6.47 5.64
CA GLY A 174 12.19 5.55 4.59
C GLY A 174 12.02 6.25 3.24
N MET A 175 11.43 7.46 3.24
CA MET A 175 11.32 8.28 2.04
C MET A 175 12.70 8.71 1.52
N ASN A 176 13.58 9.20 2.39
CA ASN A 176 14.93 9.67 2.02
C ASN A 176 15.75 8.56 1.35
N ALA A 177 15.68 7.33 1.87
CA ALA A 177 16.32 6.16 1.25
C ALA A 177 15.79 5.90 -0.17
N GLY A 178 14.46 6.04 -0.36
CA GLY A 178 13.86 5.96 -1.69
C GLY A 178 14.35 7.06 -2.63
N LEU A 179 14.43 8.32 -2.16
CA LEU A 179 14.91 9.45 -2.97
C LEU A 179 16.37 9.27 -3.40
N ALA A 180 17.22 8.75 -2.50
CA ALA A 180 18.60 8.39 -2.82
C ALA A 180 18.65 7.31 -3.92
N ALA A 181 17.89 6.22 -3.75
CA ALA A 181 17.81 5.14 -4.74
C ALA A 181 17.27 5.62 -6.10
N TYR A 182 16.23 6.46 -6.12
CA TYR A 182 15.76 7.09 -7.38
C TYR A 182 16.88 7.87 -8.09
N THR A 183 17.69 8.59 -7.32
CA THR A 183 18.79 9.39 -7.87
C THR A 183 19.92 8.51 -8.42
N GLU A 184 20.35 7.50 -7.66
CA GLU A 184 21.39 6.54 -8.02
C GLU A 184 21.04 5.76 -9.29
N LEU A 185 19.76 5.38 -9.44
CA LEU A 185 19.27 4.63 -10.58
C LEU A 185 18.89 5.51 -11.79
N GLY A 186 19.04 6.85 -11.67
CA GLY A 186 18.81 7.78 -12.76
C GLY A 186 17.36 8.28 -12.93
N TYR A 187 16.52 8.11 -11.91
CA TYR A 187 15.09 8.47 -11.93
C TYR A 187 14.74 9.60 -10.95
N LYS A 188 15.65 10.52 -10.65
CA LYS A 188 15.59 11.48 -9.55
C LYS A 188 14.30 12.33 -9.42
N ASP A 189 13.55 12.52 -10.50
CA ASP A 189 12.33 13.37 -10.50
C ASP A 189 11.01 12.56 -10.49
N GLU A 190 11.06 11.24 -10.67
CA GLU A 190 9.89 10.37 -10.75
C GLU A 190 9.06 10.32 -9.45
N TRP A 191 9.68 10.52 -8.29
CA TRP A 191 9.00 10.55 -7.00
C TRP A 191 8.02 11.72 -6.82
N ARG A 192 8.14 12.78 -7.66
CA ARG A 192 7.29 13.98 -7.56
C ARG A 192 5.88 13.76 -8.14
N VAL A 193 5.68 12.68 -8.89
CA VAL A 193 4.46 12.46 -9.67
C VAL A 193 3.34 11.82 -8.85
N ILE A 194 3.69 11.16 -7.72
CA ILE A 194 2.74 10.51 -6.81
C ILE A 194 3.31 10.53 -5.39
N ASN A 195 2.44 10.51 -4.36
CA ASN A 195 2.92 10.27 -3.01
C ASN A 195 3.54 8.87 -2.91
N LEU A 196 4.63 8.76 -2.16
CA LEU A 196 5.40 7.51 -2.05
C LEU A 196 4.83 6.51 -1.03
N GLY A 197 3.77 6.87 -0.30
CA GLY A 197 3.17 6.00 0.71
C GLY A 197 3.29 6.52 2.13
N GLY A 198 3.25 5.62 3.10
CA GLY A 198 3.30 5.95 4.52
C GLY A 198 2.72 4.87 5.43
N ALA A 199 2.39 5.24 6.66
CA ALA A 199 1.80 4.33 7.62
C ALA A 199 0.37 3.95 7.24
N MET A 200 0.00 2.70 7.49
CA MET A 200 -1.35 2.18 7.30
C MET A 200 -1.80 1.38 8.51
N GLY A 201 -3.07 1.01 8.56
CA GLY A 201 -3.64 0.24 9.66
C GLY A 201 -5.13 0.08 9.47
N TYR A 202 -5.91 0.74 10.30
CA TYR A 202 -7.37 0.86 10.16
C TYR A 202 -7.80 1.93 9.15
N LYS A 203 -6.82 2.60 8.54
CA LYS A 203 -6.98 3.50 7.38
C LYS A 203 -5.99 3.07 6.28
N PRO A 204 -6.30 3.34 5.00
CA PRO A 204 -5.36 3.07 3.90
C PRO A 204 -4.04 3.82 4.08
N ARG A 205 -4.13 5.01 4.70
CA ARG A 205 -2.98 5.81 5.16
C ARG A 205 -3.38 6.48 6.48
N ASP A 206 -2.72 6.11 7.58
CA ASP A 206 -2.81 6.84 8.85
C ASP A 206 -2.13 8.19 8.70
N PHE A 207 -1.02 8.24 7.98
CA PHE A 207 -0.40 9.44 7.42
C PHE A 207 0.41 9.10 6.17
N ILE A 208 0.52 10.08 5.27
CA ILE A 208 1.41 10.03 4.12
C ILE A 208 2.73 10.62 4.56
N VAL A 209 3.84 9.95 4.22
CA VAL A 209 5.17 10.48 4.49
C VAL A 209 5.54 11.53 3.44
N THR A 210 5.93 12.69 3.93
CA THR A 210 6.41 13.84 3.15
C THR A 210 7.75 14.31 3.72
N PRO A 211 8.48 15.20 3.05
CA PRO A 211 9.73 15.76 3.60
C PRO A 211 9.56 16.47 4.95
N GLN A 212 8.33 16.86 5.31
CA GLN A 212 7.99 17.54 6.55
C GLN A 212 7.47 16.60 7.65
N THR A 213 7.41 15.30 7.37
CA THR A 213 6.92 14.29 8.32
C THR A 213 7.88 14.17 9.51
N THR A 214 7.34 14.31 10.72
CA THR A 214 8.10 14.24 11.99
C THR A 214 7.76 12.99 12.80
N GLU A 215 6.79 12.20 12.37
CA GLU A 215 6.38 10.96 13.04
C GLU A 215 7.54 9.98 13.11
N ILE A 216 7.74 9.43 14.33
CA ILE A 216 8.68 8.34 14.59
C ILE A 216 7.98 7.01 14.33
N VAL A 217 8.65 6.11 13.64
CA VAL A 217 8.14 4.75 13.40
C VAL A 217 7.97 4.03 14.73
N ALA A 218 6.75 3.58 15.03
CA ALA A 218 6.48 2.76 16.21
C ALA A 218 6.88 1.29 15.94
N ASP A 219 7.23 0.57 16.99
CA ASP A 219 7.39 -0.88 16.88
C ASP A 219 6.05 -1.54 16.55
N ASN A 220 6.08 -2.54 15.67
CA ASN A 220 4.90 -3.20 15.15
C ASN A 220 3.91 -2.25 14.42
N GLN A 221 4.42 -1.25 13.71
CA GLN A 221 3.59 -0.35 12.90
C GLN A 221 3.57 -0.80 11.44
N ALA A 222 2.37 -0.84 10.85
CA ALA A 222 2.24 -1.19 9.43
C ALA A 222 2.51 0.01 8.53
N TYR A 223 3.20 -0.27 7.42
CA TYR A 223 3.55 0.68 6.37
C TYR A 223 3.28 0.09 4.99
N CYS A 224 3.15 0.96 4.02
CA CYS A 224 3.20 0.61 2.62
C CYS A 224 3.92 1.72 1.85
N TRP A 225 4.93 1.36 1.09
CA TRP A 225 5.56 2.22 0.11
C TRP A 225 5.06 1.85 -1.28
N ASN A 226 4.88 2.84 -2.14
CA ASN A 226 4.36 2.67 -3.48
C ASN A 226 5.16 3.48 -4.52
N PRO A 227 6.50 3.31 -4.56
CA PRO A 227 7.32 3.98 -5.54
C PRO A 227 6.90 3.62 -6.96
N SER A 228 7.06 4.56 -7.87
CA SER A 228 6.76 4.35 -9.27
C SER A 228 7.74 5.08 -10.16
N ILE A 229 8.14 4.41 -11.23
CA ILE A 229 8.82 5.01 -12.39
C ILE A 229 7.81 5.01 -13.51
N THR A 230 7.75 6.05 -14.35
CA THR A 230 6.77 6.13 -15.45
C THR A 230 6.74 4.84 -16.28
N GLY A 231 5.65 4.08 -16.19
CA GLY A 231 5.49 2.76 -16.82
C GLY A 231 5.56 1.57 -15.85
N THR A 232 6.01 1.75 -14.60
CA THR A 232 6.07 0.69 -13.59
C THR A 232 5.67 1.20 -12.20
N ARG A 233 5.18 0.29 -11.36
CA ARG A 233 4.88 0.55 -9.95
C ARG A 233 5.01 -0.75 -9.15
N THR A 234 5.54 -0.64 -7.94
CA THR A 234 5.55 -1.71 -6.95
C THR A 234 4.89 -1.22 -5.67
N GLU A 235 4.20 -2.11 -4.97
CA GLU A 235 3.51 -1.76 -3.74
C GLU A 235 3.16 -3.03 -2.98
N ASP A 236 3.68 -3.15 -1.75
CA ASP A 236 3.31 -4.20 -0.82
C ASP A 236 3.37 -3.68 0.62
N GLY A 237 2.44 -4.17 1.45
CA GLY A 237 2.39 -3.83 2.87
C GLY A 237 3.40 -4.61 3.69
N PHE A 238 3.93 -3.97 4.74
CA PHE A 238 4.80 -4.59 5.72
C PHE A 238 4.61 -3.99 7.11
N ILE A 239 5.08 -4.69 8.13
CA ILE A 239 5.13 -4.22 9.52
C ILE A 239 6.57 -3.93 9.87
N ALA A 240 6.86 -2.72 10.33
CA ALA A 240 8.16 -2.34 10.87
C ALA A 240 8.32 -2.95 12.26
N THR A 241 9.31 -3.83 12.44
CA THR A 241 9.60 -4.46 13.73
C THR A 241 11.07 -4.30 14.11
N THR A 242 11.39 -4.44 15.38
CA THR A 242 12.78 -4.42 15.87
C THR A 242 13.65 -5.55 15.31
N LYS A 243 13.03 -6.62 14.78
CA LYS A 243 13.70 -7.76 14.14
C LYS A 243 13.85 -7.59 12.62
N GLY A 244 13.38 -6.48 12.06
CA GLY A 244 13.33 -6.20 10.63
C GLY A 244 11.90 -6.15 10.08
N PRO A 245 11.73 -5.86 8.78
CA PRO A 245 10.41 -5.74 8.17
C PRO A 245 9.73 -7.12 8.06
N LEU A 246 8.48 -7.21 8.52
CA LEU A 246 7.63 -8.38 8.37
C LEU A 246 6.63 -8.12 7.25
N MET A 247 6.78 -8.80 6.12
CA MET A 247 5.95 -8.56 4.95
C MET A 247 4.51 -9.04 5.17
N ILE A 248 3.54 -8.16 5.00
CA ILE A 248 2.10 -8.45 5.02
C ILE A 248 1.71 -9.09 3.69
N THR A 249 2.03 -8.43 2.59
CA THR A 249 1.77 -8.94 1.23
C THR A 249 3.09 -9.34 0.57
N LYS A 250 3.05 -10.44 -0.15
CA LYS A 250 4.23 -11.05 -0.80
C LYS A 250 3.80 -11.82 -2.05
N PRO A 251 4.71 -12.13 -2.98
CA PRO A 251 4.37 -12.96 -4.13
C PRO A 251 3.99 -14.38 -3.69
N VAL A 252 2.85 -14.87 -4.20
CA VAL A 252 2.33 -16.23 -3.97
C VAL A 252 2.32 -17.01 -5.28
N LEU A 253 1.77 -16.42 -6.34
CA LEU A 253 1.67 -17.02 -7.68
C LEU A 253 2.56 -16.31 -8.70
N TYR A 254 3.08 -15.15 -8.36
CA TYR A 254 3.96 -14.34 -9.20
C TYR A 254 5.42 -14.80 -9.10
N PRO A 255 6.25 -14.52 -10.13
CA PRO A 255 7.68 -14.72 -10.03
C PRO A 255 8.26 -13.99 -8.83
N GLN A 256 9.29 -14.58 -8.23
CA GLN A 256 9.94 -14.01 -7.06
C GLN A 256 11.25 -13.32 -7.43
N LEU A 257 11.39 -12.06 -7.02
CA LEU A 257 12.66 -11.34 -7.01
C LEU A 257 13.19 -11.33 -5.58
N VAL A 258 14.44 -11.70 -5.41
CA VAL A 258 15.12 -11.67 -4.10
C VAL A 258 16.02 -10.44 -4.09
N PHE A 259 15.72 -9.52 -3.17
CA PHE A 259 16.58 -8.39 -2.86
C PHE A 259 17.31 -8.70 -1.56
N GLU A 260 18.66 -8.57 -1.58
CA GLU A 260 19.50 -8.82 -0.40
C GLU A 260 20.34 -7.59 -0.08
N HIS A 261 20.25 -7.13 1.16
CA HIS A 261 21.03 -6.00 1.65
C HIS A 261 21.38 -6.18 3.13
N ASN A 262 22.67 -6.10 3.46
CA ASN A 262 23.17 -6.26 4.83
C ASN A 262 22.63 -7.51 5.56
N GLY A 263 22.55 -8.64 4.85
CA GLY A 263 22.08 -9.92 5.39
C GLY A 263 20.55 -10.05 5.53
N ILE A 264 19.80 -9.01 5.21
CA ILE A 264 18.32 -9.07 5.17
C ILE A 264 17.89 -9.41 3.74
N LYS A 265 17.04 -10.43 3.62
CA LYS A 265 16.43 -10.84 2.34
C LYS A 265 14.98 -10.41 2.29
N LEU A 266 14.61 -9.70 1.23
CA LEU A 266 13.22 -9.37 0.91
C LEU A 266 12.81 -10.10 -0.37
N VAL A 267 11.73 -10.86 -0.29
CA VAL A 267 11.14 -11.51 -1.45
C VAL A 267 10.03 -10.61 -1.99
N ARG A 268 10.16 -10.20 -3.24
CA ARG A 268 9.26 -9.25 -3.90
C ARG A 268 8.66 -9.86 -5.17
N PRO A 269 7.47 -9.43 -5.61
CA PRO A 269 6.91 -9.89 -6.87
C PRO A 269 7.75 -9.43 -8.07
N GLY A 270 8.02 -10.33 -9.00
CA GLY A 270 8.54 -9.99 -10.31
C GLY A 270 7.42 -9.52 -11.25
N LEU A 271 7.80 -8.91 -12.38
CA LEU A 271 6.88 -8.69 -13.48
C LEU A 271 6.45 -10.06 -14.05
N TYR A 272 5.15 -10.37 -13.96
CA TYR A 272 4.66 -11.60 -14.58
C TYR A 272 4.58 -11.44 -16.11
N SER A 273 5.09 -12.42 -16.83
CA SER A 273 4.99 -12.49 -18.30
C SER A 273 4.71 -13.92 -18.73
N ASP A 274 3.93 -14.09 -19.81
CA ASP A 274 3.57 -15.38 -20.39
C ASP A 274 4.70 -15.95 -21.26
#